data_79023b6dc72fabf68d41249b8f9ab14b
#
_entry.id   79023b6dc72fabf68d41249b8f9ab14b
#
_cell.length_a   1.000
_cell.length_b   1.000
_cell.length_c   1.000
_cell.angle_alpha   90.00
_cell.angle_beta   90.00
_cell.angle_gamma   90.00
#
_symmetry.space_group_name_H-M   'P 1'
#
loop_
_entity.id
_entity.type
_entity.pdbx_description
1 polymer ?
#
loop_
_entity_poly.entity_id
_entity_poly.type
_entity_poly.pdbx_seq_one_letter_code
_entity_poly.pdbx_strand_id
1 'polypeptide(L)'
;LHLSLRRQRQMCIRDSIWDVFCDWYIELSKIRLGGDDEKAKETAKAVLVYVMSNTLKLLHPFMPFITEEIWQTLPHDGDTIMLSPWAEFSEALSFPEEEEQMNKIMTAVKAVRNRRAEMNVAPSKKAQVFIETLNGDIFKKGTEFFKRLSSASDVSVGEKFDGMDKAVSIITESARIYIPMDELVDFEAERERLNKEKEKLQKDIDFVNGKLNNPNFVSKAPEKVVEAQRKALCEYTEKMKLLDESLNKLINK
;
A
#
# COMPACT_ATOMS: atom_id res chain seq x y z
N LEU A 1 -22.80 -15.63 25.83
CA LEU A 1 -21.65 -16.35 25.20
C LEU A 1 -21.80 -16.49 23.68
N HIS A 2 -23.01 -16.81 23.17
CA HIS A 2 -23.21 -17.03 21.74
C HIS A 2 -23.08 -15.79 20.84
N LEU A 3 -23.44 -14.61 21.33
CA LEU A 3 -23.35 -13.36 20.56
C LEU A 3 -21.91 -12.90 20.37
N SER A 4 -21.04 -13.06 21.36
CA SER A 4 -19.64 -12.71 21.26
C SER A 4 -18.89 -13.64 20.30
N LEU A 5 -19.16 -14.94 20.33
CA LEU A 5 -18.61 -15.93 19.41
C LEU A 5 -19.06 -15.71 17.96
N ARG A 6 -20.32 -15.30 17.74
CA ARG A 6 -20.81 -14.92 16.41
C ARG A 6 -20.09 -13.69 15.87
N ARG A 7 -19.93 -12.66 16.66
CA ARG A 7 -19.20 -11.43 16.28
C ARG A 7 -17.74 -11.73 15.97
N GLN A 8 -17.08 -12.52 16.81
CA GLN A 8 -15.69 -12.93 16.60
C GLN A 8 -15.53 -13.71 15.30
N ARG A 9 -16.41 -14.68 15.03
CA ARG A 9 -16.39 -15.46 13.77
C ARG A 9 -16.59 -14.57 12.55
N GLN A 10 -17.57 -13.67 12.59
CA GLN A 10 -17.82 -12.71 11.51
C GLN A 10 -16.60 -11.80 11.26
N MET A 11 -15.95 -11.35 12.33
CA MET A 11 -14.73 -10.54 12.25
C MET A 11 -13.58 -11.33 11.62
N CYS A 12 -13.34 -12.56 12.05
CA CYS A 12 -12.29 -13.41 11.48
C CYS A 12 -12.53 -13.71 10.00
N ILE A 13 -13.77 -14.01 9.59
CA ILE A 13 -14.12 -14.22 8.17
C ILE A 13 -13.85 -12.95 7.37
N ARG A 14 -14.33 -11.80 7.84
CA ARG A 14 -14.14 -10.52 7.16
C ARG A 14 -12.65 -10.18 7.01
N ASP A 15 -11.88 -10.31 8.08
CA ASP A 15 -10.46 -9.95 8.09
C ASP A 15 -9.66 -10.91 7.18
N SER A 16 -9.94 -12.21 7.19
CA SER A 16 -9.31 -13.16 6.27
C SER A 16 -9.64 -12.85 4.81
N ILE A 17 -10.88 -12.48 4.51
CA ILE A 17 -11.29 -12.14 3.14
C ILE A 17 -10.64 -10.84 2.72
N TRP A 18 -10.68 -9.80 3.54
CA TRP A 18 -10.20 -8.47 3.18
C TRP A 18 -8.68 -8.42 3.17
N ASP A 19 -8.05 -8.79 4.29
CA ASP A 19 -6.62 -8.58 4.50
C ASP A 19 -5.74 -9.65 3.83
N VAL A 20 -6.28 -10.84 3.53
CA VAL A 20 -5.52 -11.91 2.89
C VAL A 20 -5.98 -12.15 1.45
N PHE A 21 -7.26 -12.40 1.25
CA PHE A 21 -7.75 -12.73 -0.09
C PHE A 21 -7.76 -11.52 -1.03
N CYS A 22 -8.39 -10.40 -0.63
CA CYS A 22 -8.49 -9.22 -1.49
C CYS A 22 -7.15 -8.49 -1.65
N ASP A 23 -6.46 -8.21 -0.54
CA ASP A 23 -5.26 -7.38 -0.57
C ASP A 23 -4.03 -8.13 -1.12
N TRP A 24 -4.00 -9.46 -0.97
CA TRP A 24 -2.85 -10.23 -1.38
C TRP A 24 -3.16 -11.21 -2.49
N TYR A 25 -4.08 -12.15 -2.27
CA TYR A 25 -4.26 -13.26 -3.20
C TYR A 25 -4.72 -12.80 -4.59
N ILE A 26 -5.67 -11.88 -4.66
CA ILE A 26 -6.15 -11.33 -5.93
C ILE A 26 -5.01 -10.58 -6.65
N GLU A 27 -4.24 -9.76 -5.94
CA GLU A 27 -3.13 -9.02 -6.54
C GLU A 27 -2.01 -9.95 -7.04
N LEU A 28 -1.70 -11.00 -6.30
CA LEU A 28 -0.73 -12.02 -6.71
C LEU A 28 -1.22 -12.83 -7.91
N SER A 29 -2.50 -13.16 -7.95
CA SER A 29 -3.11 -13.89 -9.07
C SER A 29 -3.03 -13.10 -10.38
N LYS A 30 -3.09 -11.77 -10.35
CA LYS A 30 -2.94 -10.92 -11.55
C LYS A 30 -1.61 -11.13 -12.28
N ILE A 31 -0.55 -11.49 -11.56
CA ILE A 31 0.77 -11.76 -12.17
C ILE A 31 0.69 -13.01 -13.05
N ARG A 32 0.08 -14.08 -12.54
CA ARG A 32 -0.09 -15.33 -13.28
C ARG A 32 -1.10 -15.18 -14.41
N LEU A 33 -2.20 -14.46 -14.18
CA LEU A 33 -3.23 -14.21 -15.18
C LEU A 33 -2.72 -13.36 -16.35
N GLY A 34 -1.77 -12.46 -16.11
CA GLY A 34 -1.14 -11.63 -17.14
C GLY A 34 0.13 -12.21 -17.77
N GLY A 35 0.59 -13.38 -17.31
CA GLY A 35 1.78 -14.06 -17.87
C GLY A 35 1.49 -14.72 -19.24
N ASP A 36 2.47 -15.40 -19.81
CA ASP A 36 2.34 -16.10 -21.10
C ASP A 36 2.10 -17.62 -20.94
N ASP A 37 2.21 -18.15 -19.73
CA ASP A 37 1.97 -19.57 -19.44
C ASP A 37 0.48 -19.87 -19.26
N GLU A 38 -0.13 -20.48 -20.29
CA GLU A 38 -1.56 -20.82 -20.29
C GLU A 38 -1.94 -21.82 -19.18
N LYS A 39 -1.06 -22.77 -18.83
CA LYS A 39 -1.33 -23.72 -17.72
C LYS A 39 -1.36 -22.99 -16.37
N ALA A 40 -0.43 -22.07 -16.16
CA ALA A 40 -0.41 -21.24 -14.95
C ALA A 40 -1.65 -20.35 -14.86
N LYS A 41 -2.13 -19.80 -15.99
CA LYS A 41 -3.39 -19.02 -16.04
C LYS A 41 -4.61 -19.86 -15.69
N GLU A 42 -4.75 -21.04 -16.30
CA GLU A 42 -5.86 -21.95 -16.04
C GLU A 42 -5.90 -22.38 -14.58
N THR A 43 -4.73 -22.76 -14.04
CA THR A 43 -4.61 -23.10 -12.62
C THR A 43 -4.99 -21.91 -11.73
N ALA A 44 -4.49 -20.72 -12.02
CA ALA A 44 -4.80 -19.52 -11.24
C ALA A 44 -6.30 -19.17 -11.29
N LYS A 45 -6.95 -19.32 -12.48
CA LYS A 45 -8.39 -19.13 -12.61
C LYS A 45 -9.17 -20.17 -11.79
N ALA A 46 -8.81 -21.44 -11.89
CA ALA A 46 -9.49 -22.52 -11.17
C ALA A 46 -9.40 -22.32 -9.65
N VAL A 47 -8.21 -22.00 -9.13
CA VAL A 47 -8.02 -21.74 -7.70
C VAL A 47 -8.76 -20.47 -7.27
N LEU A 48 -8.75 -19.41 -8.09
CA LEU A 48 -9.46 -18.16 -7.78
C LEU A 48 -10.97 -18.40 -7.69
N VAL A 49 -11.55 -19.11 -8.66
CA VAL A 49 -12.98 -19.48 -8.66
C VAL A 49 -13.31 -20.35 -7.45
N TYR A 50 -12.50 -21.35 -7.15
CA TYR A 50 -12.69 -22.23 -6.00
C TYR A 50 -12.70 -21.46 -4.67
N VAL A 51 -11.69 -20.64 -4.44
CA VAL A 51 -11.58 -19.84 -3.21
C VAL A 51 -12.72 -18.83 -3.13
N MET A 52 -13.03 -18.12 -4.23
CA MET A 52 -14.11 -17.13 -4.27
C MET A 52 -15.48 -17.77 -4.01
N SER A 53 -15.80 -18.88 -4.65
CA SER A 53 -17.06 -19.59 -4.45
C SER A 53 -17.26 -20.04 -3.01
N ASN A 54 -16.23 -20.62 -2.37
CA ASN A 54 -16.31 -21.01 -0.97
C ASN A 54 -16.38 -19.80 -0.03
N THR A 55 -15.68 -18.72 -0.34
CA THR A 55 -15.78 -17.47 0.39
C THR A 55 -17.19 -16.88 0.35
N LEU A 56 -17.82 -16.87 -0.83
CA LEU A 56 -19.20 -16.40 -0.99
C LEU A 56 -20.20 -17.25 -0.19
N LYS A 57 -20.01 -18.57 -0.16
CA LYS A 57 -20.83 -19.46 0.68
C LYS A 57 -20.71 -19.12 2.17
N LEU A 58 -19.50 -18.86 2.67
CA LEU A 58 -19.27 -18.47 4.06
C LEU A 58 -19.86 -17.10 4.40
N LEU A 59 -19.88 -16.17 3.44
CA LEU A 59 -20.46 -14.83 3.59
C LEU A 59 -21.98 -14.78 3.42
N HIS A 60 -22.54 -15.71 2.68
CA HIS A 60 -23.96 -15.67 2.29
C HIS A 60 -24.93 -15.50 3.46
N PRO A 61 -24.76 -16.13 4.64
CA PRO A 61 -25.62 -15.92 5.80
C PRO A 61 -25.63 -14.48 6.35
N PHE A 62 -24.64 -13.67 6.00
CA PHE A 62 -24.51 -12.28 6.45
C PHE A 62 -24.89 -11.26 5.39
N MET A 63 -24.67 -11.59 4.12
CA MET A 63 -24.87 -10.70 2.96
C MET A 63 -25.50 -11.47 1.78
N PRO A 64 -26.75 -11.96 1.91
CA PRO A 64 -27.33 -12.90 0.95
C PRO A 64 -27.46 -12.33 -0.47
N PHE A 65 -27.85 -11.08 -0.63
CA PHE A 65 -28.12 -10.50 -1.95
C PHE A 65 -26.84 -10.31 -2.77
N ILE A 66 -25.81 -9.70 -2.20
CA ILE A 66 -24.57 -9.42 -2.93
C ILE A 66 -23.78 -10.70 -3.23
N THR A 67 -23.80 -11.67 -2.31
CA THR A 67 -23.11 -12.95 -2.53
C THR A 67 -23.79 -13.80 -3.59
N GLU A 68 -25.11 -13.78 -3.67
CA GLU A 68 -25.87 -14.41 -4.76
C GLU A 68 -25.53 -13.77 -6.10
N GLU A 69 -25.58 -12.43 -6.18
CA GLU A 69 -25.29 -11.68 -7.41
C GLU A 69 -23.90 -11.99 -7.95
N ILE A 70 -22.90 -11.99 -7.06
CA ILE A 70 -21.51 -12.32 -7.46
C ILE A 70 -21.41 -13.79 -7.86
N TRP A 71 -22.01 -14.71 -7.11
CA TRP A 71 -21.96 -16.15 -7.38
C TRP A 71 -22.56 -16.52 -8.72
N GLN A 72 -23.64 -15.86 -9.13
CA GLN A 72 -24.27 -16.04 -10.45
C GLN A 72 -23.37 -15.62 -11.62
N THR A 73 -22.36 -14.80 -11.37
CA THR A 73 -21.37 -14.42 -12.41
C THR A 73 -20.19 -15.39 -12.52
N LEU A 74 -20.02 -16.27 -11.55
CA LEU A 74 -18.95 -17.28 -11.53
C LEU A 74 -19.42 -18.58 -12.18
N PRO A 75 -18.51 -19.44 -12.67
CA PRO A 75 -18.84 -20.82 -13.00
C PRO A 75 -19.35 -21.55 -11.75
N HIS A 76 -20.59 -22.06 -11.80
CA HIS A 76 -21.24 -22.72 -10.67
C HIS A 76 -22.19 -23.80 -11.15
N ASP A 77 -22.58 -24.71 -10.24
CA ASP A 77 -23.62 -25.71 -10.42
C ASP A 77 -24.84 -25.35 -9.57
N GLY A 78 -26.04 -25.49 -10.12
CA GLY A 78 -27.31 -25.22 -9.45
C GLY A 78 -27.86 -23.82 -9.70
N ASP A 79 -29.06 -23.53 -9.20
CA ASP A 79 -29.83 -22.30 -9.50
C ASP A 79 -29.48 -21.15 -8.52
N THR A 80 -29.04 -21.47 -7.32
CA THR A 80 -28.76 -20.48 -6.26
C THR A 80 -27.70 -21.00 -5.29
N ILE A 81 -26.90 -20.06 -4.77
CA ILE A 81 -25.90 -20.37 -3.73
C ILE A 81 -26.50 -20.97 -2.46
N MET A 82 -27.77 -20.65 -2.17
CA MET A 82 -28.47 -21.19 -0.99
C MET A 82 -28.60 -22.71 -0.99
N LEU A 83 -28.71 -23.31 -2.17
CA LEU A 83 -28.81 -24.78 -2.32
C LEU A 83 -27.47 -25.46 -2.52
N SER A 84 -26.38 -24.70 -2.66
CA SER A 84 -25.06 -25.25 -2.84
C SER A 84 -24.53 -25.88 -1.55
N PRO A 85 -23.70 -26.95 -1.64
CA PRO A 85 -23.05 -27.54 -0.48
C PRO A 85 -22.22 -26.53 0.30
N TRP A 86 -22.27 -26.61 1.62
CA TRP A 86 -21.47 -25.75 2.48
C TRP A 86 -19.97 -26.00 2.28
N ALA A 87 -19.17 -24.95 2.47
CA ALA A 87 -17.71 -25.06 2.40
C ALA A 87 -17.20 -25.94 3.54
N GLU A 88 -16.49 -27.01 3.20
CA GLU A 88 -15.92 -27.96 4.15
C GLU A 88 -14.38 -27.81 4.16
N PHE A 89 -13.80 -28.01 5.34
CA PHE A 89 -12.36 -28.06 5.48
C PHE A 89 -11.82 -29.36 4.88
N SER A 90 -10.75 -29.26 4.10
CA SER A 90 -10.02 -30.39 3.55
C SER A 90 -8.55 -30.31 3.95
N GLU A 91 -8.07 -31.33 4.64
CA GLU A 91 -6.66 -31.42 5.05
C GLU A 91 -5.72 -31.53 3.83
N ALA A 92 -6.21 -32.09 2.73
CA ALA A 92 -5.47 -32.17 1.46
C ALA A 92 -5.19 -30.79 0.81
N LEU A 93 -5.90 -29.75 1.26
CA LEU A 93 -5.72 -28.36 0.80
C LEU A 93 -5.05 -27.49 1.86
N SER A 94 -4.43 -28.09 2.87
CA SER A 94 -3.66 -27.40 3.91
C SER A 94 -2.18 -27.45 3.56
N PHE A 95 -1.54 -26.28 3.42
CA PHE A 95 -0.14 -26.11 3.00
C PHE A 95 0.62 -25.24 4.01
N PRO A 96 0.86 -25.72 5.26
CA PRO A 96 1.40 -24.87 6.32
C PRO A 96 2.83 -24.38 6.05
N GLU A 97 3.65 -25.16 5.34
CA GLU A 97 5.01 -24.75 4.98
C GLU A 97 5.00 -23.62 3.94
N GLU A 98 4.17 -23.72 2.92
CA GLU A 98 4.00 -22.70 1.89
C GLU A 98 3.35 -21.43 2.46
N GLU A 99 2.43 -21.60 3.41
CA GLU A 99 1.83 -20.48 4.12
C GLU A 99 2.88 -19.71 4.92
N GLU A 100 3.75 -20.40 5.66
CA GLU A 100 4.84 -19.76 6.40
C GLU A 100 5.81 -19.04 5.46
N GLN A 101 6.18 -19.68 4.34
CA GLN A 101 7.04 -19.06 3.33
C GLN A 101 6.40 -17.78 2.76
N MET A 102 5.11 -17.84 2.44
CA MET A 102 4.37 -16.69 1.91
C MET A 102 4.26 -15.56 2.94
N ASN A 103 4.03 -15.89 4.21
CA ASN A 103 4.00 -14.92 5.30
C ASN A 103 5.33 -14.17 5.45
N LYS A 104 6.47 -14.83 5.27
CA LYS A 104 7.80 -14.19 5.25
C LYS A 104 7.90 -13.16 4.12
N ILE A 105 7.46 -13.53 2.91
CA ILE A 105 7.45 -12.62 1.75
C ILE A 105 6.51 -11.43 2.02
N MET A 106 5.28 -11.69 2.48
CA MET A 106 4.30 -10.63 2.78
C MET A 106 4.79 -9.65 3.84
N THR A 107 5.43 -10.15 4.88
CA THR A 107 6.03 -9.32 5.94
C THR A 107 7.13 -8.43 5.39
N ALA A 108 8.00 -8.97 4.56
CA ALA A 108 9.07 -8.22 3.92
C ALA A 108 8.53 -7.15 2.96
N VAL A 109 7.53 -7.47 2.14
CA VAL A 109 6.85 -6.49 1.26
C VAL A 109 6.18 -5.37 2.07
N LYS A 110 5.48 -5.72 3.15
CA LYS A 110 4.86 -4.73 4.06
C LYS A 110 5.91 -3.79 4.65
N ALA A 111 7.03 -4.33 5.11
CA ALA A 111 8.12 -3.53 5.68
C ALA A 111 8.72 -2.55 4.65
N VAL A 112 8.91 -2.98 3.40
CA VAL A 112 9.35 -2.10 2.31
C VAL A 112 8.34 -1.00 2.03
N ARG A 113 7.06 -1.35 1.91
CA ARG A 113 5.98 -0.36 1.68
C ARG A 113 5.90 0.67 2.79
N ASN A 114 5.94 0.24 4.04
CA ASN A 114 5.92 1.13 5.19
C ASN A 114 7.10 2.09 5.18
N ARG A 115 8.31 1.57 4.93
CA ARG A 115 9.51 2.40 4.87
C ARG A 115 9.47 3.41 3.73
N ARG A 116 8.96 3.03 2.56
CA ARG A 116 8.74 3.95 1.44
C ARG A 116 7.71 5.04 1.78
N ALA A 117 6.63 4.68 2.47
CA ALA A 117 5.62 5.64 2.93
C ALA A 117 6.18 6.62 3.97
N GLU A 118 6.96 6.16 4.95
CA GLU A 118 7.65 7.01 5.93
C GLU A 118 8.60 8.02 5.25
N MET A 119 9.21 7.62 4.15
CA MET A 119 10.11 8.46 3.36
C MET A 119 9.38 9.30 2.30
N ASN A 120 8.04 9.26 2.25
CA ASN A 120 7.21 9.94 1.26
C ASN A 120 7.60 9.63 -0.21
N VAL A 121 8.08 8.41 -0.48
CA VAL A 121 8.45 7.98 -1.84
C VAL A 121 7.18 7.70 -2.65
N ALA A 122 7.06 8.35 -3.81
CA ALA A 122 5.93 8.14 -4.71
C ALA A 122 5.81 6.67 -5.14
N PRO A 123 4.60 6.08 -5.19
CA PRO A 123 4.42 4.67 -5.61
C PRO A 123 4.89 4.39 -7.04
N SER A 124 4.89 5.40 -7.91
CA SER A 124 5.37 5.31 -9.29
C SER A 124 6.89 5.20 -9.40
N LYS A 125 7.62 5.63 -8.38
CA LYS A 125 9.08 5.56 -8.38
C LYS A 125 9.53 4.14 -8.06
N LYS A 126 10.18 3.49 -9.00
CA LYS A 126 10.73 2.14 -8.84
C LYS A 126 12.17 2.25 -8.33
N ALA A 127 12.55 1.36 -7.41
CA ALA A 127 13.89 1.27 -6.87
C ALA A 127 14.35 -0.18 -6.84
N GLN A 128 15.64 -0.42 -6.96
CA GLN A 128 16.23 -1.73 -6.79
C GLN A 128 16.16 -2.16 -5.32
N VAL A 129 15.86 -3.44 -5.09
CA VAL A 129 15.76 -4.01 -3.74
C VAL A 129 16.73 -5.16 -3.60
N PHE A 130 17.56 -5.13 -2.56
CA PHE A 130 18.50 -6.18 -2.22
C PHE A 130 18.02 -6.89 -0.96
N ILE A 131 17.86 -8.20 -1.01
CA ILE A 131 17.37 -9.03 0.09
C ILE A 131 18.49 -9.94 0.56
N GLU A 132 19.04 -9.63 1.74
CA GLU A 132 20.04 -10.43 2.43
C GLU A 132 19.32 -11.41 3.34
N THR A 133 19.48 -12.71 3.09
CA THR A 133 18.78 -13.76 3.83
C THR A 133 19.46 -15.12 3.69
N LEU A 134 19.33 -15.95 4.72
CA LEU A 134 19.71 -17.36 4.68
C LEU A 134 18.64 -18.23 3.96
N ASN A 135 17.43 -17.72 3.82
CA ASN A 135 16.31 -18.39 3.15
C ASN A 135 16.17 -17.94 1.69
N GLY A 136 17.27 -17.88 0.95
CA GLY A 136 17.32 -17.33 -0.41
C GLY A 136 16.31 -17.92 -1.38
N ASP A 137 16.04 -19.22 -1.32
CA ASP A 137 15.12 -19.90 -2.24
C ASP A 137 13.67 -19.44 -2.12
N ILE A 138 13.24 -19.10 -0.90
CA ILE A 138 11.89 -18.57 -0.64
C ILE A 138 11.71 -17.23 -1.35
N PHE A 139 12.66 -16.31 -1.18
CA PHE A 139 12.59 -14.98 -1.77
C PHE A 139 12.84 -14.99 -3.28
N LYS A 140 13.66 -15.92 -3.79
CA LYS A 140 13.84 -16.11 -5.25
C LYS A 140 12.52 -16.52 -5.92
N LYS A 141 11.78 -17.48 -5.33
CA LYS A 141 10.44 -17.86 -5.81
C LYS A 141 9.44 -16.69 -5.76
N GLY A 142 9.60 -15.80 -4.79
CA GLY A 142 8.74 -14.62 -4.57
C GLY A 142 9.18 -13.35 -5.30
N THR A 143 10.24 -13.38 -6.11
CA THR A 143 10.82 -12.17 -6.75
C THR A 143 9.79 -11.37 -7.54
N GLU A 144 8.96 -12.01 -8.36
CA GLU A 144 7.93 -11.34 -9.16
C GLU A 144 6.86 -10.67 -8.28
N PHE A 145 6.49 -11.32 -7.18
CA PHE A 145 5.58 -10.73 -6.19
C PHE A 145 6.18 -9.50 -5.54
N PHE A 146 7.46 -9.59 -5.19
CA PHE A 146 8.21 -8.49 -4.61
C PHE A 146 8.29 -7.30 -5.57
N LYS A 147 8.68 -7.53 -6.84
CA LYS A 147 8.75 -6.49 -7.88
C LYS A 147 7.43 -5.73 -8.00
N ARG A 148 6.32 -6.47 -8.12
CA ARG A 148 5.01 -5.85 -8.32
C ARG A 148 4.49 -5.14 -7.08
N LEU A 149 4.57 -5.78 -5.92
CA LEU A 149 3.92 -5.30 -4.71
C LEU A 149 4.74 -4.26 -3.93
N SER A 150 6.06 -4.23 -4.07
CA SER A 150 6.92 -3.24 -3.43
C SER A 150 7.34 -2.09 -4.35
N SER A 151 6.84 -2.06 -5.59
CA SER A 151 7.29 -1.11 -6.63
C SER A 151 8.81 -1.18 -6.84
N ALA A 152 9.37 -2.39 -6.86
CA ALA A 152 10.77 -2.59 -7.15
C ALA A 152 11.02 -2.61 -8.67
N SER A 153 12.13 -2.02 -9.11
CA SER A 153 12.62 -2.13 -10.49
C SER A 153 13.22 -3.51 -10.74
N ASP A 154 14.03 -3.95 -9.78
CA ASP A 154 14.62 -5.29 -9.74
C ASP A 154 14.80 -5.75 -8.29
N VAL A 155 14.94 -7.07 -8.09
CA VAL A 155 15.12 -7.69 -6.78
C VAL A 155 16.28 -8.65 -6.84
N SER A 156 17.32 -8.38 -6.07
CA SER A 156 18.50 -9.23 -5.92
C SER A 156 18.44 -9.94 -4.56
N VAL A 157 18.56 -11.26 -4.57
CA VAL A 157 18.52 -12.09 -3.35
C VAL A 157 19.87 -12.77 -3.15
N GLY A 158 20.47 -12.60 -1.99
CA GLY A 158 21.76 -13.16 -1.64
C GLY A 158 21.94 -13.35 -0.14
N GLU A 159 23.04 -14.01 0.25
CA GLU A 159 23.37 -14.20 1.66
C GLU A 159 24.03 -12.96 2.26
N LYS A 160 24.72 -12.16 1.46
CA LYS A 160 25.40 -10.93 1.88
C LYS A 160 25.55 -9.97 0.70
N PHE A 161 25.40 -8.68 0.98
CA PHE A 161 25.69 -7.61 0.03
C PHE A 161 26.68 -6.62 0.65
N ASP A 162 27.77 -6.36 -0.05
CA ASP A 162 28.79 -5.39 0.35
C ASP A 162 28.50 -4.01 -0.28
N GLY A 163 28.94 -2.94 0.37
CA GLY A 163 28.80 -1.57 -0.17
C GLY A 163 27.43 -0.93 0.01
N MET A 164 26.60 -1.43 0.92
CA MET A 164 25.25 -0.91 1.19
C MET A 164 25.21 0.23 2.22
N ASP A 165 26.34 0.94 2.44
CA ASP A 165 26.44 2.01 3.45
C ASP A 165 25.49 3.20 3.16
N LYS A 166 25.16 3.44 1.88
CA LYS A 166 24.23 4.48 1.44
C LYS A 166 22.82 3.97 1.14
N ALA A 167 22.48 2.76 1.57
CA ALA A 167 21.17 2.17 1.39
C ALA A 167 20.33 2.30 2.66
N VAL A 168 19.03 2.42 2.48
CA VAL A 168 18.06 2.31 3.58
C VAL A 168 17.96 0.84 3.95
N SER A 169 18.31 0.49 5.18
CA SER A 169 18.18 -0.87 5.70
C SER A 169 16.86 -1.07 6.41
N ILE A 170 16.22 -2.21 6.13
CA ILE A 170 14.98 -2.65 6.75
C ILE A 170 15.23 -4.05 7.29
N ILE A 171 15.01 -4.25 8.58
CA ILE A 171 15.24 -5.54 9.24
C ILE A 171 13.90 -6.19 9.50
N THR A 172 13.75 -7.42 9.04
CA THR A 172 12.62 -8.30 9.33
C THR A 172 13.13 -9.56 10.01
N GLU A 173 12.25 -10.39 10.53
CA GLU A 173 12.63 -11.65 11.20
C GLU A 173 13.38 -12.63 10.28
N SER A 174 13.09 -12.59 8.97
CA SER A 174 13.59 -13.55 7.99
C SER A 174 14.61 -12.99 7.00
N ALA A 175 14.76 -11.67 6.93
CA ALA A 175 15.62 -11.02 5.95
C ALA A 175 16.03 -9.60 6.37
N ARG A 176 17.17 -9.15 5.87
CA ARG A 176 17.57 -7.76 5.87
C ARG A 176 17.47 -7.23 4.44
N ILE A 177 16.77 -6.12 4.28
CA ILE A 177 16.43 -5.57 2.97
C ILE A 177 17.10 -4.21 2.83
N TYR A 178 17.77 -3.99 1.71
CA TYR A 178 18.42 -2.71 1.40
C TYR A 178 17.79 -2.10 0.16
N ILE A 179 17.60 -0.81 0.20
CA ILE A 179 17.10 -0.01 -0.92
C ILE A 179 18.06 1.17 -1.09
N PRO A 180 18.74 1.33 -2.23
CA PRO A 180 19.63 2.44 -2.49
C PRO A 180 18.92 3.78 -2.34
N MET A 181 19.53 4.71 -1.61
CA MET A 181 18.92 5.99 -1.27
C MET A 181 18.76 6.89 -2.51
N ASP A 182 19.71 6.79 -3.43
CA ASP A 182 19.76 7.56 -4.67
C ASP A 182 18.57 7.23 -5.59
N GLU A 183 18.06 6.00 -5.51
CA GLU A 183 16.89 5.58 -6.28
C GLU A 183 15.56 5.92 -5.59
N LEU A 184 15.54 6.16 -4.29
CA LEU A 184 14.33 6.48 -3.53
C LEU A 184 13.99 7.96 -3.58
N VAL A 185 14.99 8.84 -3.53
CA VAL A 185 14.79 10.28 -3.46
C VAL A 185 15.25 10.91 -4.77
N ASP A 186 14.31 11.45 -5.52
CA ASP A 186 14.60 12.36 -6.62
C ASP A 186 14.73 13.76 -6.02
N PHE A 187 15.94 14.11 -5.60
CA PHE A 187 16.24 15.39 -4.97
C PHE A 187 15.89 16.57 -5.88
N GLU A 188 16.02 16.41 -7.19
CA GLU A 188 15.69 17.47 -8.15
C GLU A 188 14.18 17.65 -8.30
N ALA A 189 13.44 16.57 -8.50
CA ALA A 189 11.98 16.61 -8.61
C ALA A 189 11.33 17.09 -7.30
N GLU A 190 11.83 16.68 -6.14
CA GLU A 190 11.32 17.14 -4.85
C GLU A 190 11.67 18.60 -4.60
N ARG A 191 12.86 19.06 -5.01
CA ARG A 191 13.25 20.46 -4.96
C ARG A 191 12.39 21.32 -5.86
N GLU A 192 12.09 20.87 -7.08
CA GLU A 192 11.16 21.56 -7.96
C GLU A 192 9.75 21.64 -7.39
N ARG A 193 9.26 20.56 -6.80
CA ARG A 193 7.95 20.52 -6.15
C ARG A 193 7.86 21.52 -5.01
N LEU A 194 8.84 21.50 -4.11
CA LEU A 194 8.91 22.42 -2.98
C LEU A 194 9.07 23.87 -3.42
N ASN A 195 9.83 24.15 -4.49
CA ASN A 195 9.95 25.49 -5.06
C ASN A 195 8.62 25.98 -5.65
N LYS A 196 7.90 25.14 -6.37
CA LYS A 196 6.56 25.49 -6.89
C LYS A 196 5.55 25.75 -5.76
N GLU A 197 5.62 24.98 -4.70
CA GLU A 197 4.77 25.16 -3.51
C GLU A 197 5.13 26.45 -2.78
N LYS A 198 6.42 26.78 -2.66
CA LYS A 198 6.93 28.03 -2.12
C LYS A 198 6.46 29.25 -2.92
N GLU A 199 6.55 29.21 -4.24
CA GLU A 199 6.07 30.28 -5.12
C GLU A 199 4.56 30.52 -4.96
N LYS A 200 3.78 29.44 -4.85
CA LYS A 200 2.33 29.53 -4.62
C LYS A 200 2.02 30.17 -3.27
N LEU A 201 2.70 29.70 -2.23
CA LEU A 201 2.52 30.21 -0.88
C LEU A 201 2.96 31.68 -0.75
N GLN A 202 4.02 32.08 -1.48
CA GLN A 202 4.45 33.48 -1.54
C GLN A 202 3.36 34.37 -2.17
N LYS A 203 2.72 33.93 -3.25
CA LYS A 203 1.61 34.66 -3.85
C LYS A 203 0.42 34.83 -2.89
N ASP A 204 0.12 33.78 -2.11
CA ASP A 204 -0.94 33.81 -1.11
C ASP A 204 -0.59 34.80 0.03
N ILE A 205 0.67 34.83 0.49
CA ILE A 205 1.18 35.79 1.48
C ILE A 205 1.07 37.23 0.93
N ASP A 206 1.53 37.45 -0.29
CA ASP A 206 1.50 38.78 -0.94
C ASP A 206 0.06 39.27 -1.10
N PHE A 207 -0.87 38.37 -1.46
CA PHE A 207 -2.28 38.69 -1.60
C PHE A 207 -2.92 39.11 -0.26
N VAL A 208 -2.64 38.35 0.80
CA VAL A 208 -3.16 38.64 2.15
C VAL A 208 -2.53 39.94 2.68
N ASN A 209 -1.22 40.13 2.50
CA ASN A 209 -0.53 41.36 2.87
C ASN A 209 -1.07 42.59 2.09
N GLY A 210 -1.32 42.44 0.79
CA GLY A 210 -1.93 43.51 0.00
C GLY A 210 -3.31 43.94 0.52
N LYS A 211 -4.11 42.98 1.00
CA LYS A 211 -5.41 43.28 1.64
C LYS A 211 -5.24 43.97 3.00
N LEU A 212 -4.34 43.47 3.85
CA LEU A 212 -4.11 44.03 5.18
C LEU A 212 -3.44 45.39 5.16
N ASN A 213 -2.65 45.71 4.12
CA ASN A 213 -2.02 47.00 3.90
C ASN A 213 -2.94 48.05 3.23
N ASN A 214 -4.14 47.63 2.78
CA ASN A 214 -5.11 48.56 2.21
C ASN A 214 -5.95 49.20 3.31
N PRO A 215 -5.80 50.54 3.56
CA PRO A 215 -6.53 51.23 4.64
C PRO A 215 -8.05 51.16 4.46
N ASN A 216 -8.51 51.14 3.21
CA ASN A 216 -9.95 51.06 2.91
C ASN A 216 -10.52 49.68 3.21
N PHE A 217 -9.74 48.65 3.12
CA PHE A 217 -10.15 47.28 3.51
C PHE A 217 -10.21 47.16 5.02
N VAL A 218 -9.16 47.58 5.73
CA VAL A 218 -9.07 47.44 7.18
C VAL A 218 -10.11 48.28 7.91
N SER A 219 -10.49 49.47 7.35
CA SER A 219 -11.50 50.35 8.00
C SER A 219 -12.95 50.01 7.67
N LYS A 220 -13.22 49.27 6.58
CA LYS A 220 -14.60 48.96 6.15
C LYS A 220 -14.97 47.49 6.33
N ALA A 221 -14.00 46.58 6.45
CA ALA A 221 -14.28 45.16 6.67
C ALA A 221 -14.66 44.87 8.12
N PRO A 222 -15.56 43.94 8.40
CA PRO A 222 -15.86 43.45 9.75
C PRO A 222 -14.56 42.97 10.43
N GLU A 223 -14.43 43.28 11.73
CA GLU A 223 -13.27 42.96 12.57
C GLU A 223 -12.89 41.46 12.47
N LYS A 224 -13.89 40.56 12.50
CA LYS A 224 -13.71 39.11 12.32
C LYS A 224 -13.02 38.74 11.02
N VAL A 225 -13.26 39.50 9.94
CA VAL A 225 -12.64 39.22 8.62
C VAL A 225 -11.19 39.69 8.62
N VAL A 226 -10.87 40.80 9.22
CA VAL A 226 -9.50 41.30 9.36
C VAL A 226 -8.68 40.34 10.24
N GLU A 227 -9.26 39.90 11.33
CA GLU A 227 -8.61 38.95 12.26
C GLU A 227 -8.36 37.58 11.59
N ALA A 228 -9.31 37.07 10.81
CA ALA A 228 -9.13 35.86 10.00
C ALA A 228 -7.99 35.99 8.98
N GLN A 229 -7.85 37.16 8.32
CA GLN A 229 -6.74 37.40 7.39
C GLN A 229 -5.38 37.48 8.11
N ARG A 230 -5.32 38.06 9.31
CA ARG A 230 -4.10 38.08 10.12
C ARG A 230 -3.69 36.67 10.57
N LYS A 231 -4.65 35.85 10.96
CA LYS A 231 -4.41 34.45 11.34
C LYS A 231 -3.90 33.64 10.13
N ALA A 232 -4.54 33.80 8.98
CA ALA A 232 -4.09 33.16 7.72
C ALA A 232 -2.66 33.57 7.33
N LEU A 233 -2.31 34.84 7.51
CA LEU A 233 -0.95 35.33 7.27
C LEU A 233 0.07 34.65 8.19
N CYS A 234 -0.25 34.50 9.47
CA CYS A 234 0.60 33.80 10.43
C CYS A 234 0.81 32.35 10.03
N GLU A 235 -0.28 31.63 9.71
CA GLU A 235 -0.23 30.23 9.25
C GLU A 235 0.60 30.06 7.96
N TYR A 236 0.47 30.96 7.00
CA TYR A 236 1.25 30.95 5.75
C TYR A 236 2.72 31.23 6.00
N THR A 237 3.03 32.14 6.92
CA THR A 237 4.41 32.46 7.29
C THR A 237 5.09 31.31 8.01
N GLU A 238 4.39 30.60 8.88
CA GLU A 238 4.89 29.39 9.53
C GLU A 238 5.13 28.26 8.53
N LYS A 239 4.19 28.05 7.60
CA LYS A 239 4.38 27.05 6.52
C LYS A 239 5.56 27.39 5.63
N MET A 240 5.78 28.68 5.33
CA MET A 240 6.94 29.13 4.54
C MET A 240 8.25 28.76 5.23
N LYS A 241 8.37 28.97 6.54
CA LYS A 241 9.55 28.59 7.31
C LYS A 241 9.83 27.09 7.26
N LEU A 242 8.79 26.26 7.41
CA LEU A 242 8.90 24.80 7.31
C LEU A 242 9.34 24.33 5.91
N LEU A 243 8.86 24.99 4.86
CA LEU A 243 9.29 24.75 3.48
C LEU A 243 10.75 25.10 3.28
N ASP A 244 11.19 26.26 3.79
CA ASP A 244 12.58 26.69 3.70
C ASP A 244 13.53 25.75 4.47
N GLU A 245 13.13 25.29 5.64
CA GLU A 245 13.89 24.28 6.40
C GLU A 245 14.01 22.95 5.62
N SER A 246 12.92 22.55 4.95
CA SER A 246 12.91 21.34 4.13
C SER A 246 13.81 21.47 2.91
N LEU A 247 13.78 22.59 2.22
CA LEU A 247 14.66 22.91 1.09
C LEU A 247 16.14 22.93 1.54
N ASN A 248 16.44 23.55 2.67
CA ASN A 248 17.80 23.59 3.21
C ASN A 248 18.35 22.21 3.59
N LYS A 249 17.50 21.32 4.10
CA LYS A 249 17.87 19.92 4.38
C LYS A 249 18.19 19.12 3.12
N LEU A 250 17.55 19.46 1.98
CA LEU A 250 17.81 18.83 0.68
C LEU A 250 19.09 19.35 0.00
N ILE A 251 19.49 20.60 0.28
CA ILE A 251 20.70 21.20 -0.29
C ILE A 251 21.98 20.76 0.45
N ASN A 252 21.87 20.46 1.74
CA ASN A 252 23.00 20.09 2.61
C ASN A 252 23.24 18.55 2.68
N LYS A 253 22.60 17.77 1.82
CA LYS A 253 22.84 16.32 1.63
C LYS A 253 23.42 16.05 0.25
#